data_01af6ed803d2c72169212ce2b2b4c1a5
#
_entry.id   01af6ed803d2c72169212ce2b2b4c1a5
#
_cell.length_a   1.000
_cell.length_b   1.000
_cell.length_c   1.000
_cell.angle_alpha   90.00
_cell.angle_beta   90.00
_cell.angle_gamma   90.00
#
_symmetry.space_group_name_H-M   'P 1'
#
loop_
_entity.id
_entity.type
_entity.pdbx_description
1 polymer ?
#
loop_
_entity_poly.entity_id
_entity_poly.type
_entity_poly.pdbx_seq_one_letter_code
_entity_poly.pdbx_strand_id
1 'polypeptide(L)'
;MKKLIFICLILALPKISFANERSIPLELFTAKKSQYGGQIKITGPKEWKNKRTGEVIQVYERKRGSKIQSFAKTNNGQCLGRVMDTRYEKRGLIYIKNGCKFPLGNWKEGEKREFISTYVYSSKTRQYKKTITIKKIGNEKKCLTFRWSKAKLDGHIVDDNSYTYCPKKGFTKMVSHKTNTFKMKVSGNIKGTGTKWKY
;
A
#
# COMPACT_ATOMS: atom_id res chain seq x y z
N MET A 1 -12.28 20.26 68.96
CA MET A 1 -12.69 20.56 67.55
C MET A 1 -11.71 19.86 66.61
N LYS A 2 -12.09 18.73 65.99
CA LYS A 2 -11.26 17.97 65.04
C LYS A 2 -11.60 18.45 63.62
N LYS A 3 -10.60 19.05 62.94
CA LYS A 3 -10.75 19.46 61.52
C LYS A 3 -10.55 18.24 60.63
N LEU A 4 -11.59 17.81 59.94
CA LEU A 4 -11.53 16.80 58.89
C LEU A 4 -10.97 17.48 57.63
N ILE A 5 -9.81 17.04 57.15
CA ILE A 5 -9.23 17.45 55.86
C ILE A 5 -9.74 16.48 54.83
N PHE A 6 -10.64 16.93 53.92
CA PHE A 6 -11.09 16.18 52.76
C PHE A 6 -10.01 16.30 51.66
N ILE A 7 -9.24 15.25 51.43
CA ILE A 7 -8.33 15.15 50.28
C ILE A 7 -9.16 14.70 49.06
N CYS A 8 -9.48 15.63 48.17
CA CYS A 8 -10.04 15.31 46.88
C CYS A 8 -8.95 14.68 45.98
N LEU A 9 -8.98 13.35 45.87
CA LEU A 9 -8.14 12.63 44.93
C LEU A 9 -8.74 12.78 43.53
N ILE A 10 -8.21 13.72 42.74
CA ILE A 10 -8.58 13.88 41.32
C ILE A 10 -7.93 12.73 40.56
N LEU A 11 -8.69 11.67 40.30
CA LEU A 11 -8.31 10.60 39.38
C LEU A 11 -8.26 11.18 37.95
N ALA A 12 -7.04 11.49 37.49
CA ALA A 12 -6.78 11.81 36.08
C ALA A 12 -6.98 10.55 35.26
N LEU A 13 -8.21 10.34 34.76
CA LEU A 13 -8.49 9.29 33.77
C LEU A 13 -7.69 9.57 32.49
N PRO A 14 -6.89 8.60 32.01
CA PRO A 14 -6.20 8.78 30.74
C PRO A 14 -7.24 9.02 29.65
N LYS A 15 -7.10 10.12 28.89
CA LYS A 15 -7.91 10.37 27.69
C LYS A 15 -7.58 9.27 26.70
N ILE A 16 -8.38 8.21 26.65
CA ILE A 16 -8.31 7.20 25.60
C ILE A 16 -8.76 7.89 24.32
N SER A 17 -7.80 8.37 23.54
CA SER A 17 -8.03 8.89 22.21
C SER A 17 -8.39 7.71 21.30
N PHE A 18 -9.67 7.46 21.11
CA PHE A 18 -10.13 6.55 20.07
C PHE A 18 -9.75 7.15 18.73
N ALA A 19 -8.71 6.63 18.10
CA ALA A 19 -8.39 6.97 16.72
C ALA A 19 -9.59 6.57 15.86
N ASN A 20 -10.32 7.58 15.33
CA ASN A 20 -11.51 7.37 14.53
C ASN A 20 -11.18 6.58 13.27
N GLU A 21 -11.90 5.50 13.07
CA GLU A 21 -11.86 4.71 11.86
C GLU A 21 -12.36 5.56 10.68
N ARG A 22 -11.66 5.52 9.55
CA ARG A 22 -12.01 6.28 8.34
C ARG A 22 -11.98 5.38 7.12
N SER A 23 -12.95 5.57 6.25
CA SER A 23 -13.02 4.87 4.97
C SER A 23 -12.01 5.46 3.97
N ILE A 24 -11.19 4.60 3.39
CA ILE A 24 -10.27 4.93 2.29
C ILE A 24 -10.97 4.58 0.98
N PRO A 25 -11.36 5.59 0.19
CA PRO A 25 -12.11 5.36 -1.04
C PRO A 25 -11.21 4.93 -2.20
N LEU A 26 -11.79 4.16 -3.11
CA LEU A 26 -11.11 3.69 -4.32
C LEU A 26 -10.68 4.83 -5.24
N GLU A 27 -11.40 5.93 -5.24
CA GLU A 27 -11.17 7.13 -6.06
C GLU A 27 -9.80 7.75 -5.84
N LEU A 28 -9.20 7.58 -4.65
CA LEU A 28 -7.82 7.99 -4.41
C LEU A 28 -6.82 7.23 -5.29
N PHE A 29 -7.08 5.93 -5.54
CA PHE A 29 -6.24 5.11 -6.41
C PHE A 29 -6.54 5.37 -7.89
N THR A 30 -7.81 5.50 -8.27
CA THR A 30 -8.25 5.61 -9.66
C THR A 30 -8.25 7.04 -10.19
N ALA A 31 -7.84 8.02 -9.41
CA ALA A 31 -7.77 9.42 -9.85
C ALA A 31 -7.00 9.55 -11.17
N LYS A 32 -7.63 10.19 -12.15
CA LYS A 32 -7.13 10.27 -13.54
C LYS A 32 -5.82 11.04 -13.70
N LYS A 33 -5.49 11.93 -12.72
CA LYS A 33 -4.25 12.72 -12.74
C LYS A 33 -3.31 12.22 -11.65
N SER A 34 -2.13 11.74 -12.05
CA SER A 34 -1.03 11.49 -11.12
C SER A 34 0.00 12.59 -11.29
N GLN A 35 0.32 13.30 -10.20
CA GLN A 35 1.38 14.32 -10.21
C GLN A 35 2.79 13.72 -10.21
N TYR A 36 2.91 12.40 -10.00
CA TYR A 36 4.19 11.73 -9.93
C TYR A 36 4.63 11.26 -11.31
N GLY A 37 5.46 12.08 -11.96
CA GLY A 37 6.10 11.73 -13.22
C GLY A 37 5.21 11.77 -14.47
N GLY A 38 4.04 12.41 -14.44
CA GLY A 38 3.19 12.73 -15.61
C GLY A 38 2.67 11.56 -16.46
N GLN A 39 3.12 10.33 -16.19
CA GLN A 39 2.99 9.20 -17.11
C GLN A 39 2.20 8.00 -16.55
N ILE A 40 1.57 8.14 -15.39
CA ILE A 40 0.75 7.07 -14.81
C ILE A 40 -0.69 7.26 -15.25
N LYS A 41 -1.19 6.30 -16.04
CA LYS A 41 -2.60 6.23 -16.45
C LYS A 41 -3.26 5.06 -15.72
N ILE A 42 -4.44 5.30 -15.13
CA ILE A 42 -5.28 4.25 -14.55
C ILE A 42 -6.55 4.14 -15.38
N THR A 43 -6.90 2.94 -15.78
CA THR A 43 -8.11 2.60 -16.54
C THR A 43 -8.84 1.45 -15.86
N GLY A 44 -10.13 1.34 -16.08
CA GLY A 44 -10.99 0.29 -15.55
C GLY A 44 -12.20 0.85 -14.78
N PRO A 45 -13.05 -0.02 -14.22
CA PRO A 45 -12.84 -1.47 -14.18
C PRO A 45 -12.95 -2.11 -15.57
N LYS A 46 -12.24 -3.21 -15.79
CA LYS A 46 -12.36 -4.05 -16.94
C LYS A 46 -12.15 -5.52 -16.59
N GLU A 47 -12.65 -6.41 -17.40
CA GLU A 47 -12.46 -7.85 -17.19
C GLU A 47 -11.01 -8.28 -17.41
N TRP A 48 -10.56 -9.17 -16.53
CA TRP A 48 -9.30 -9.87 -16.64
C TRP A 48 -9.52 -11.35 -16.35
N LYS A 49 -9.11 -12.20 -17.31
CA LYS A 49 -9.23 -13.66 -17.18
C LYS A 49 -7.91 -14.25 -16.70
N ASN A 50 -7.96 -15.01 -15.63
CA ASN A 50 -6.82 -15.77 -15.15
C ASN A 50 -6.53 -16.93 -16.12
N LYS A 51 -5.38 -16.91 -16.79
CA LYS A 51 -5.00 -17.89 -17.80
C LYS A 51 -4.90 -19.33 -17.27
N ARG A 52 -4.73 -19.50 -15.95
CA ARG A 52 -4.59 -20.83 -15.33
C ARG A 52 -5.91 -21.38 -14.80
N THR A 53 -6.71 -20.55 -14.17
CA THR A 53 -7.95 -20.99 -13.51
C THR A 53 -9.20 -20.73 -14.35
N GLY A 54 -9.10 -19.90 -15.37
CA GLY A 54 -10.26 -19.43 -16.14
C GLY A 54 -11.10 -18.36 -15.42
N GLU A 55 -10.81 -18.06 -14.16
CA GLU A 55 -11.53 -17.08 -13.34
C GLU A 55 -11.51 -15.70 -14.00
N VAL A 56 -12.68 -15.06 -14.07
CA VAL A 56 -12.84 -13.70 -14.59
C VAL A 56 -13.09 -12.76 -13.41
N ILE A 57 -12.27 -11.71 -13.31
CA ILE A 57 -12.38 -10.70 -12.26
C ILE A 57 -12.31 -9.29 -12.84
N GLN A 58 -12.88 -8.32 -12.11
CA GLN A 58 -12.77 -6.91 -12.48
C GLN A 58 -11.47 -6.31 -11.98
N VAL A 59 -10.71 -5.67 -12.89
CA VAL A 59 -9.41 -5.08 -12.55
C VAL A 59 -9.33 -3.62 -12.97
N TYR A 60 -8.50 -2.88 -12.24
CA TYR A 60 -8.00 -1.55 -12.63
C TYR A 60 -6.58 -1.71 -13.14
N GLU A 61 -6.29 -1.20 -14.33
CA GLU A 61 -4.95 -1.21 -14.88
C GLU A 61 -4.24 0.10 -14.61
N ARG A 62 -3.03 -0.02 -14.08
CA ARG A 62 -2.08 1.07 -13.92
C ARG A 62 -0.99 0.92 -14.96
N LYS A 63 -1.00 1.81 -15.95
CA LYS A 63 0.01 1.87 -17.01
C LYS A 63 1.04 2.95 -16.72
N ARG A 64 2.32 2.61 -16.93
CA ARG A 64 3.46 3.52 -16.84
C ARG A 64 4.48 3.15 -17.92
N GLY A 65 4.55 3.94 -18.99
CA GLY A 65 5.25 3.53 -20.20
C GLY A 65 4.74 2.17 -20.68
N SER A 66 5.63 1.24 -20.97
CA SER A 66 5.29 -0.13 -21.36
C SER A 66 4.88 -1.06 -20.21
N LYS A 67 4.95 -0.60 -18.95
CA LYS A 67 4.65 -1.43 -17.78
C LYS A 67 3.18 -1.32 -17.42
N ILE A 68 2.51 -2.47 -17.37
CA ILE A 68 1.11 -2.58 -16.96
C ILE A 68 1.04 -3.41 -15.67
N GLN A 69 0.24 -2.94 -14.73
CA GLN A 69 -0.07 -3.62 -13.48
C GLN A 69 -1.59 -3.68 -13.34
N SER A 70 -2.13 -4.87 -13.13
CA SER A 70 -3.56 -5.06 -12.93
C SER A 70 -3.87 -5.24 -11.44
N PHE A 71 -4.89 -4.57 -10.96
CA PHE A 71 -5.31 -4.55 -9.56
C PHE A 71 -6.76 -4.91 -9.41
N ALA A 72 -7.09 -5.79 -8.46
CA ALA A 72 -8.45 -6.14 -8.08
C ALA A 72 -8.69 -5.88 -6.60
N LYS A 73 -9.96 -5.68 -6.21
CA LYS A 73 -10.33 -5.67 -4.79
C LYS A 73 -10.09 -7.04 -4.19
N THR A 74 -9.57 -7.11 -2.97
CA THR A 74 -9.50 -8.37 -2.21
C THR A 74 -10.89 -8.81 -1.79
N ASN A 75 -11.08 -10.11 -1.53
CA ASN A 75 -12.39 -10.69 -1.20
C ASN A 75 -13.06 -10.01 0.01
N ASN A 76 -12.26 -9.54 0.98
CA ASN A 76 -12.77 -8.80 2.14
C ASN A 76 -12.89 -7.28 1.91
N GLY A 77 -12.64 -6.78 0.70
CA GLY A 77 -12.73 -5.35 0.35
C GLY A 77 -11.71 -4.43 1.01
N GLN A 78 -10.84 -4.93 1.88
CA GLN A 78 -9.91 -4.13 2.68
C GLN A 78 -8.68 -3.64 1.89
N CYS A 79 -8.51 -4.12 0.68
CA CYS A 79 -7.31 -3.87 -0.09
C CYS A 79 -7.58 -3.91 -1.59
N LEU A 80 -6.86 -3.07 -2.34
CA LEU A 80 -6.67 -3.26 -3.76
C LEU A 80 -5.37 -4.02 -3.97
N GLY A 81 -5.48 -5.26 -4.41
CA GLY A 81 -4.36 -6.17 -4.59
C GLY A 81 -3.87 -6.20 -6.03
N ARG A 82 -2.56 -6.28 -6.22
CA ARG A 82 -2.02 -6.51 -7.55
C ARG A 82 -2.19 -7.98 -7.94
N VAL A 83 -2.86 -8.24 -9.06
CA VAL A 83 -3.09 -9.59 -9.61
C VAL A 83 -2.13 -9.93 -10.74
N MET A 84 -1.64 -8.92 -11.49
CA MET A 84 -0.68 -9.10 -12.58
C MET A 84 0.31 -7.93 -12.66
N ASP A 85 1.50 -8.19 -13.20
CA ASP A 85 2.52 -7.19 -13.51
C ASP A 85 3.35 -7.68 -14.69
N THR A 86 3.31 -6.98 -15.80
CA THR A 86 3.97 -7.38 -17.06
C THR A 86 5.49 -7.56 -16.91
N ARG A 87 6.14 -6.92 -15.93
CA ARG A 87 7.58 -7.13 -15.66
C ARG A 87 7.88 -8.53 -15.14
N TYR A 88 6.93 -9.12 -14.40
CA TYR A 88 7.06 -10.48 -13.87
C TYR A 88 6.45 -11.52 -14.82
N GLU A 89 5.49 -11.15 -15.68
CA GLU A 89 4.95 -11.99 -16.72
C GLU A 89 6.08 -12.50 -17.66
N LYS A 90 6.99 -11.62 -18.05
CA LYS A 90 8.20 -11.99 -18.80
C LYS A 90 9.12 -12.99 -18.08
N ARG A 91 8.91 -13.19 -16.77
CA ARG A 91 9.63 -14.15 -15.92
C ARG A 91 8.75 -15.36 -15.55
N GLY A 92 7.68 -15.59 -16.31
CA GLY A 92 6.75 -16.70 -16.11
C GLY A 92 5.70 -16.48 -15.02
N LEU A 93 5.48 -15.24 -14.54
CA LEU A 93 4.37 -14.97 -13.60
C LEU A 93 3.04 -15.19 -14.34
N ILE A 94 2.17 -16.02 -13.76
CA ILE A 94 0.83 -16.26 -14.26
C ILE A 94 -0.16 -15.33 -13.57
N TYR A 95 -0.13 -15.28 -12.22
CA TYR A 95 -0.97 -14.36 -11.42
C TYR A 95 -0.44 -14.20 -9.99
N ILE A 96 -1.00 -13.23 -9.26
CA ILE A 96 -0.73 -13.01 -7.84
C ILE A 96 -2.04 -13.17 -7.08
N LYS A 97 -2.09 -14.16 -6.17
CA LYS A 97 -3.22 -14.40 -5.26
C LYS A 97 -3.03 -13.58 -3.99
N ASN A 98 -4.12 -13.03 -3.46
CA ASN A 98 -4.15 -12.25 -2.21
C ASN A 98 -3.12 -11.10 -2.17
N GLY A 99 -2.87 -10.50 -3.33
CA GLY A 99 -1.95 -9.35 -3.40
C GLY A 99 -2.57 -8.11 -2.76
N CYS A 100 -1.97 -7.56 -1.70
CA CYS A 100 -2.37 -6.28 -1.14
C CYS A 100 -1.33 -5.22 -1.48
N LYS A 101 -1.77 -4.08 -2.04
CA LYS A 101 -0.88 -2.99 -2.44
C LYS A 101 -1.39 -1.61 -2.05
N PHE A 102 -2.69 -1.40 -2.07
CA PHE A 102 -3.34 -0.15 -1.71
C PHE A 102 -4.45 -0.43 -0.70
N PRO A 103 -4.47 0.24 0.48
CA PRO A 103 -5.52 0.05 1.47
C PRO A 103 -6.86 0.58 0.97
N LEU A 104 -7.95 -0.14 1.22
CA LEU A 104 -9.32 0.25 0.93
C LEU A 104 -10.20 0.03 2.15
N GLY A 105 -11.36 0.68 2.17
CA GLY A 105 -12.32 0.55 3.26
C GLY A 105 -11.79 1.11 4.57
N ASN A 106 -12.25 0.59 5.68
CA ASN A 106 -12.06 1.16 6.99
C ASN A 106 -10.69 0.85 7.60
N TRP A 107 -9.99 1.92 7.97
CA TRP A 107 -8.69 1.88 8.62
C TRP A 107 -8.56 2.98 9.66
N LYS A 108 -7.67 2.78 10.65
CA LYS A 108 -7.26 3.79 11.64
C LYS A 108 -5.86 4.32 11.33
N GLU A 109 -5.59 5.58 11.69
CA GLU A 109 -4.20 6.08 11.67
C GLU A 109 -3.35 5.28 12.65
N GLY A 110 -2.14 4.90 12.25
CA GLY A 110 -1.24 4.02 13.00
C GLY A 110 -1.53 2.52 12.79
N GLU A 111 -2.69 2.15 12.28
CA GLU A 111 -3.05 0.74 12.10
C GLU A 111 -2.11 0.03 11.13
N LYS A 112 -1.77 -1.20 11.50
CA LYS A 112 -0.93 -2.11 10.74
C LYS A 112 -1.71 -3.40 10.44
N ARG A 113 -1.76 -3.80 9.15
CA ARG A 113 -2.31 -5.09 8.74
C ARG A 113 -1.29 -5.87 7.91
N GLU A 114 -1.30 -7.19 8.08
CA GLU A 114 -0.41 -8.11 7.38
C GLU A 114 -1.21 -9.03 6.44
N PHE A 115 -0.62 -9.33 5.29
CA PHE A 115 -1.24 -10.13 4.22
C PHE A 115 -0.22 -11.09 3.64
N ILE A 116 -0.60 -12.33 3.40
CA ILE A 116 0.23 -13.29 2.67
C ILE A 116 -0.16 -13.26 1.19
N SER A 117 0.76 -12.84 0.34
CA SER A 117 0.57 -12.83 -1.12
C SER A 117 1.31 -13.97 -1.77
N THR A 118 0.63 -14.71 -2.63
CA THR A 118 1.17 -15.84 -3.37
C THR A 118 1.39 -15.46 -4.83
N TYR A 119 2.62 -15.54 -5.28
CA TYR A 119 3.03 -15.31 -6.69
C TYR A 119 3.14 -16.67 -7.37
N VAL A 120 2.26 -16.94 -8.31
CA VAL A 120 2.21 -18.20 -9.06
C VAL A 120 2.92 -17.99 -10.38
N TYR A 121 4.04 -18.66 -10.54
CA TYR A 121 4.83 -18.73 -11.79
C TYR A 121 4.57 -20.06 -12.49
N SER A 122 4.94 -20.16 -13.74
CA SER A 122 4.86 -21.41 -14.52
C SER A 122 5.61 -22.56 -13.85
N SER A 123 6.79 -22.32 -13.30
CA SER A 123 7.69 -23.33 -12.72
C SER A 123 7.67 -23.40 -11.18
N LYS A 124 7.10 -22.40 -10.49
CA LYS A 124 7.16 -22.33 -9.01
C LYS A 124 6.15 -21.36 -8.43
N THR A 125 5.94 -21.52 -7.13
CA THR A 125 5.14 -20.58 -6.33
C THR A 125 6.04 -19.90 -5.30
N ARG A 126 5.82 -18.61 -5.06
CA ARG A 126 6.52 -17.85 -4.01
C ARG A 126 5.53 -17.10 -3.15
N GLN A 127 5.73 -17.15 -1.85
CA GLN A 127 4.95 -16.41 -0.89
C GLN A 127 5.74 -15.24 -0.32
N TYR A 128 5.02 -14.17 -0.01
CA TYR A 128 5.57 -12.97 0.60
C TYR A 128 4.59 -12.42 1.63
N LYS A 129 5.13 -12.03 2.77
CA LYS A 129 4.41 -11.23 3.74
C LYS A 129 4.39 -9.78 3.25
N LYS A 130 3.19 -9.21 3.15
CA LYS A 130 2.95 -7.80 2.85
C LYS A 130 2.43 -7.13 4.11
N THR A 131 2.93 -5.95 4.39
CA THR A 131 2.48 -5.16 5.53
C THR A 131 2.08 -3.79 5.04
N ILE A 132 0.90 -3.32 5.45
CA ILE A 132 0.46 -1.95 5.28
C ILE A 132 0.36 -1.31 6.66
N THR A 133 0.97 -0.15 6.81
CA THR A 133 0.84 0.70 8.01
C THR A 133 0.32 2.06 7.58
N ILE A 134 -0.85 2.45 8.06
CA ILE A 134 -1.42 3.76 7.81
C ILE A 134 -0.64 4.80 8.61
N LYS A 135 -0.10 5.80 7.93
CA LYS A 135 0.61 6.92 8.56
C LYS A 135 -0.28 8.14 8.75
N LYS A 136 -1.19 8.37 7.81
CA LYS A 136 -2.16 9.46 7.87
C LYS A 136 -3.33 9.17 6.95
N ILE A 137 -4.54 9.31 7.47
CA ILE A 137 -5.77 9.30 6.68
C ILE A 137 -6.27 10.74 6.60
N GLY A 138 -6.24 11.30 5.41
CA GLY A 138 -6.77 12.64 5.20
C GLY A 138 -8.29 12.68 5.22
N ASN A 139 -8.86 13.80 5.66
CA ASN A 139 -10.25 14.17 5.37
C ASN A 139 -10.35 14.45 3.85
N GLU A 140 -11.53 14.80 3.34
CA GLU A 140 -11.80 15.05 1.91
C GLU A 140 -10.77 15.95 1.19
N LYS A 141 -10.09 16.85 1.91
CA LYS A 141 -9.06 17.75 1.38
C LYS A 141 -7.62 17.30 1.70
N LYS A 142 -7.41 16.22 2.45
CA LYS A 142 -6.08 15.78 2.90
C LYS A 142 -5.69 14.46 2.25
N CYS A 143 -4.38 14.26 2.10
CA CYS A 143 -3.83 13.08 1.44
C CYS A 143 -3.77 11.87 2.38
N LEU A 144 -3.97 10.67 1.83
CA LEU A 144 -3.64 9.40 2.46
C LEU A 144 -2.13 9.15 2.35
N THR A 145 -1.48 8.82 3.46
CA THR A 145 -0.09 8.36 3.47
C THR A 145 -0.01 7.02 4.20
N PHE A 146 0.60 6.03 3.56
CA PHE A 146 0.80 4.71 4.14
C PHE A 146 2.17 4.14 3.76
N ARG A 147 2.75 3.31 4.65
CA ARG A 147 3.92 2.49 4.38
C ARG A 147 3.48 1.12 3.93
N TRP A 148 4.10 0.62 2.89
CA TRP A 148 3.88 -0.71 2.37
C TRP A 148 5.22 -1.43 2.27
N SER A 149 5.32 -2.58 2.89
CA SER A 149 6.49 -3.43 2.80
C SER A 149 6.15 -4.80 2.22
N LYS A 150 7.17 -5.44 1.67
CA LYS A 150 7.15 -6.80 1.16
C LYS A 150 8.38 -7.52 1.68
N ALA A 151 8.18 -8.62 2.38
CA ALA A 151 9.24 -9.48 2.89
C ALA A 151 9.04 -10.91 2.39
N LYS A 152 10.12 -11.70 2.32
CA LYS A 152 10.03 -13.16 2.26
C LYS A 152 9.47 -13.67 3.59
N LEU A 153 9.08 -14.94 3.65
CA LEU A 153 8.57 -15.53 4.90
C LEU A 153 9.66 -15.64 5.98
N ASP A 154 10.94 -15.73 5.57
CA ASP A 154 12.11 -15.68 6.46
C ASP A 154 12.42 -14.29 7.04
N GLY A 155 11.57 -13.30 6.76
CA GLY A 155 11.70 -11.92 7.25
C GLY A 155 12.55 -11.00 6.36
N HIS A 156 13.28 -11.52 5.36
CA HIS A 156 14.09 -10.69 4.47
C HIS A 156 13.26 -9.68 3.69
N ILE A 157 13.49 -8.37 3.92
CA ILE A 157 12.76 -7.29 3.28
C ILE A 157 13.17 -7.16 1.81
N VAL A 158 12.20 -7.35 0.93
CA VAL A 158 12.37 -7.24 -0.53
C VAL A 158 12.06 -5.83 -1.02
N ASP A 159 11.04 -5.18 -0.42
CA ASP A 159 10.55 -3.85 -0.84
C ASP A 159 9.95 -3.14 0.37
N ASP A 160 10.20 -1.85 0.52
CA ASP A 160 9.70 -1.04 1.63
C ASP A 160 9.58 0.42 1.20
N ASN A 161 8.35 0.90 1.08
CA ASN A 161 8.07 2.22 0.56
C ASN A 161 6.91 2.89 1.29
N SER A 162 6.98 4.20 1.45
CA SER A 162 5.81 5.02 1.78
C SER A 162 5.22 5.63 0.51
N TYR A 163 3.90 5.65 0.45
CA TYR A 163 3.11 6.18 -0.66
C TYR A 163 2.19 7.28 -0.17
N THR A 164 2.03 8.33 -0.97
CA THR A 164 1.05 9.40 -0.72
C THR A 164 0.10 9.51 -1.90
N TYR A 165 -1.20 9.50 -1.61
CA TYR A 165 -2.29 9.67 -2.56
C TYR A 165 -3.15 10.84 -2.11
N CYS A 166 -3.48 11.74 -3.01
CA CYS A 166 -4.27 12.93 -2.71
C CYS A 166 -5.57 12.95 -3.50
N PRO A 167 -6.68 13.50 -2.94
CA PRO A 167 -7.93 13.67 -3.67
C PRO A 167 -7.70 14.39 -5.00
N LYS A 168 -8.41 13.97 -6.06
CA LYS A 168 -8.33 14.47 -7.44
C LYS A 168 -6.96 14.34 -8.12
N LYS A 169 -5.86 14.20 -7.35
CA LYS A 169 -4.48 14.12 -7.85
C LYS A 169 -3.96 12.67 -7.91
N GLY A 170 -4.57 11.76 -7.15
CA GLY A 170 -4.12 10.38 -7.03
C GLY A 170 -2.72 10.27 -6.43
N PHE A 171 -1.90 9.41 -6.99
CA PHE A 171 -0.53 9.17 -6.53
C PHE A 171 0.37 10.40 -6.72
N THR A 172 0.92 10.93 -5.61
CA THR A 172 1.70 12.17 -5.61
C THR A 172 3.14 12.00 -5.14
N LYS A 173 3.42 11.01 -4.28
CA LYS A 173 4.76 10.83 -3.70
C LYS A 173 5.04 9.38 -3.36
N MET A 174 6.30 8.96 -3.55
CA MET A 174 6.84 7.70 -3.02
C MET A 174 8.19 7.98 -2.34
N VAL A 175 8.40 7.34 -1.19
CA VAL A 175 9.69 7.35 -0.47
C VAL A 175 10.09 5.89 -0.26
N SER A 176 11.26 5.49 -0.72
CA SER A 176 11.82 4.16 -0.44
C SER A 176 12.56 4.18 0.89
N HIS A 177 12.31 3.17 1.72
CA HIS A 177 12.96 2.96 3.02
C HIS A 177 13.97 1.79 2.98
N LYS A 178 14.11 1.15 1.83
CA LYS A 178 15.07 0.06 1.67
C LYS A 178 16.48 0.64 1.66
N THR A 179 17.26 0.38 2.70
CA THR A 179 18.71 0.55 2.69
C THR A 179 19.30 -0.47 1.71
N ASN A 180 19.86 0.01 0.62
CA ASN A 180 20.58 -0.87 -0.31
C ASN A 180 21.90 -1.31 0.34
N THR A 181 21.94 -2.51 0.88
CA THR A 181 23.19 -3.21 1.22
C THR A 181 23.93 -3.69 -0.03
N PHE A 182 23.31 -3.61 -1.20
CA PHE A 182 23.96 -3.82 -2.50
C PHE A 182 24.39 -2.48 -3.09
N LYS A 183 25.69 -2.33 -3.33
CA LYS A 183 26.28 -1.26 -4.15
C LYS A 183 25.75 -1.37 -5.59
N MET A 184 24.51 -0.99 -5.85
CA MET A 184 24.11 -0.63 -7.20
C MET A 184 24.58 0.81 -7.41
N LYS A 185 25.40 1.05 -8.41
CA LYS A 185 25.64 2.39 -8.97
C LYS A 185 24.30 2.95 -9.40
N VAL A 186 23.66 3.68 -8.52
CA VAL A 186 22.52 4.54 -8.84
C VAL A 186 23.09 5.93 -8.87
N SER A 187 23.12 6.56 -10.03
CA SER A 187 23.42 7.97 -10.17
C SER A 187 22.35 8.78 -9.42
N GLY A 188 22.68 9.25 -8.23
CA GLY A 188 21.82 10.06 -7.38
C GLY A 188 22.29 10.01 -5.93
N ASN A 189 22.47 11.16 -5.32
CA ASN A 189 22.89 11.32 -3.93
C ASN A 189 21.98 10.58 -2.96
N ILE A 190 22.49 9.51 -2.36
CA ILE A 190 21.86 8.82 -1.23
C ILE A 190 22.27 9.57 0.02
N LYS A 191 21.40 10.41 0.56
CA LYS A 191 21.52 10.96 1.91
C LYS A 191 20.41 10.37 2.77
N GLY A 192 20.74 9.60 3.79
CA GLY A 192 19.87 9.11 4.83
C GLY A 192 19.03 7.88 4.45
N THR A 193 18.17 7.45 5.36
CA THR A 193 17.32 6.25 5.30
C THR A 193 16.13 6.35 4.33
N GLY A 194 16.08 7.35 3.47
CA GLY A 194 15.01 7.55 2.51
C GLY A 194 15.54 7.94 1.14
N THR A 195 15.39 7.09 0.14
CA THR A 195 15.74 7.39 -1.25
C THR A 195 14.52 8.00 -1.95
N LYS A 196 14.63 9.24 -2.41
CA LYS A 196 13.66 9.82 -3.35
C LYS A 196 13.98 9.28 -4.74
N TRP A 197 13.12 8.46 -5.29
CA TRP A 197 13.23 8.07 -6.69
C TRP A 197 12.61 9.18 -7.56
N LYS A 198 13.43 9.87 -8.36
CA LYS A 198 12.94 10.55 -9.56
C LYS A 198 12.75 9.47 -10.62
N TYR A 199 11.56 9.33 -11.10
CA TYR A 199 11.22 8.50 -12.24
C TYR A 199 11.03 9.39 -13.46
#